data_c76992076ce554b36bf0d44a8f658710
#
_entry.id   c76992076ce554b36bf0d44a8f658710
#
_cell.length_a   1.000
_cell.length_b   1.000
_cell.length_c   1.000
_cell.angle_alpha   90.00
_cell.angle_beta   90.00
_cell.angle_gamma   90.00
#
_symmetry.space_group_name_H-M   'P 1'
#
loop_
_entity.id
_entity.type
_entity.pdbx_description
1 polymer ?
#
loop_
_entity_poly.entity_id
_entity_poly.type
_entity_poly.pdbx_seq_one_letter_code
_entity_poly.pdbx_strand_id
1 'polypeptide(L)'
;MPYLDAITGPAMGRRYPLENGQYVLGRHPDCDIVLESGSVSRQHARISKSGFHFVLEDLKSRNGSFVNGRLIGEPTKLLEGDTLRICDIELNFHEESQSSELTANPSPEGSGFGIMIVEDDDSSSRSVTAKLDVRGSQYGVQLSSSPEARLTAILEIMKNLGKAVSLDDVLPKVLDTLFTIFIQADRGFIVLKDADGQLKVHCDKTRRPDQKENIRVSKTVLREVMQTKEAIISLDAASDARFELSQSVADFRIRSMIVAPLLDSAGEPIGAIQIDTVQQKGGFENKDLEILVGIAVVAGIAIENAQLHEQEIEKRLVKQDLDLARQVQMAFLPKTATHIPGYSFFQYYNPAQQIGGDYFDYIELDKNRLVIVIADVVGHGVAAAMLMAKLSAETRFAFATIDDPRIALATLNTRITALGVEKYITMSAIVLDYVSHKASIVIAGHMAPIMLTATKDILEPGVDVGGLALGIESDQLYEVFEQELLPGESLTLYTDGIFEAPNAMGAPFSIERVRQQVAASAGDIKKAGEEIVGQVLKHSAGCDQEDDMCLVIFGRNPN
;
A
#
# COMPACT_ATOMS: atom_id res chain seq x y z
N MET A 1 28.86 -12.11 -5.35
CA MET A 1 29.03 -13.37 -4.61
C MET A 1 27.69 -13.70 -3.99
N PRO A 2 27.08 -14.85 -4.26
CA PRO A 2 25.77 -15.19 -3.74
C PRO A 2 25.78 -15.23 -2.20
N TYR A 3 24.65 -14.80 -1.57
CA TYR A 3 24.53 -14.76 -0.11
C TYR A 3 23.08 -14.87 0.34
N LEU A 4 22.90 -15.14 1.64
CA LEU A 4 21.60 -15.05 2.32
C LEU A 4 21.63 -13.87 3.29
N ASP A 5 20.59 -13.04 3.27
CA ASP A 5 20.36 -12.00 4.28
C ASP A 5 19.27 -12.44 5.26
N ALA A 6 19.55 -12.41 6.57
CA ALA A 6 18.56 -12.70 7.59
C ALA A 6 17.63 -11.49 7.79
N ILE A 7 16.32 -11.66 7.50
CA ILE A 7 15.31 -10.60 7.62
C ILE A 7 14.62 -10.64 8.99
N THR A 8 14.44 -11.86 9.55
CA THR A 8 13.77 -12.04 10.85
C THR A 8 14.56 -12.99 11.76
N GLY A 9 14.26 -13.00 13.04
CA GLY A 9 14.87 -13.88 14.03
C GLY A 9 16.12 -13.30 14.71
N PRO A 10 16.79 -14.09 15.58
CA PRO A 10 17.94 -13.62 16.38
C PRO A 10 19.14 -13.15 15.58
N ALA A 11 19.24 -13.53 14.30
CA ALA A 11 20.32 -13.17 13.40
C ALA A 11 19.93 -12.09 12.37
N MET A 12 18.85 -11.33 12.61
CA MET A 12 18.38 -10.28 11.73
C MET A 12 19.51 -9.30 11.34
N GLY A 13 19.62 -9.02 10.03
CA GLY A 13 20.67 -8.17 9.46
C GLY A 13 22.01 -8.89 9.23
N ARG A 14 22.13 -10.16 9.57
CA ARG A 14 23.35 -10.95 9.32
C ARG A 14 23.34 -11.51 7.90
N ARG A 15 24.47 -11.36 7.21
CA ARG A 15 24.70 -11.86 5.85
C ARG A 15 25.55 -13.13 5.89
N TYR A 16 25.10 -14.16 5.13
CA TYR A 16 25.79 -15.44 5.01
C TYR A 16 26.24 -15.65 3.55
N PRO A 17 27.54 -15.54 3.23
CA PRO A 17 28.03 -15.73 1.87
C PRO A 17 27.97 -17.20 1.45
N LEU A 18 27.62 -17.44 0.18
CA LEU A 18 27.51 -18.77 -0.44
C LEU A 18 28.56 -18.90 -1.56
N GLU A 19 29.81 -19.24 -1.22
CA GLU A 19 30.90 -19.24 -2.21
C GLU A 19 30.88 -20.45 -3.13
N ASN A 20 31.10 -21.64 -2.58
CA ASN A 20 31.06 -22.90 -3.33
C ASN A 20 30.76 -24.06 -2.37
N GLY A 21 29.86 -24.97 -2.74
CA GLY A 21 29.64 -26.19 -1.99
C GLY A 21 28.23 -26.41 -1.50
N GLN A 22 28.13 -27.09 -0.37
CA GLN A 22 26.88 -27.35 0.34
C GLN A 22 26.91 -26.62 1.68
N TYR A 23 25.77 -26.06 2.08
CA TYR A 23 25.59 -25.38 3.34
C TYR A 23 24.40 -25.99 4.08
N VAL A 24 24.64 -26.51 5.28
CA VAL A 24 23.60 -27.04 6.14
C VAL A 24 23.09 -25.93 7.07
N LEU A 25 21.79 -25.69 7.04
CA LEU A 25 21.12 -24.73 7.91
C LEU A 25 20.44 -25.50 9.05
N GLY A 26 20.62 -25.03 10.29
CA GLY A 26 20.01 -25.68 11.43
C GLY A 26 20.43 -25.06 12.76
N ARG A 27 19.86 -25.55 13.88
CA ARG A 27 20.18 -25.04 15.22
C ARG A 27 21.45 -25.63 15.85
N HIS A 28 22.02 -26.70 15.25
CA HIS A 28 23.21 -27.33 15.82
C HIS A 28 24.45 -26.47 15.50
N PRO A 29 25.39 -26.31 16.47
CA PRO A 29 26.61 -25.52 16.24
C PRO A 29 27.50 -26.00 15.10
N ASP A 30 27.39 -27.28 14.68
CA ASP A 30 28.13 -27.84 13.56
C ASP A 30 27.51 -27.55 12.20
N CYS A 31 26.38 -26.80 12.14
CA CYS A 31 25.81 -26.35 10.87
C CYS A 31 26.61 -25.16 10.32
N ASP A 32 26.72 -25.09 8.98
CA ASP A 32 27.42 -23.99 8.29
C ASP A 32 26.70 -22.65 8.52
N ILE A 33 25.36 -22.69 8.62
CA ILE A 33 24.52 -21.54 8.97
C ILE A 33 23.70 -21.92 10.22
N VAL A 34 24.13 -21.40 11.37
CA VAL A 34 23.46 -21.67 12.65
C VAL A 34 22.29 -20.72 12.82
N LEU A 35 21.08 -21.31 12.93
CA LEU A 35 19.82 -20.61 13.16
C LEU A 35 19.40 -20.80 14.64
N GLU A 36 19.63 -19.80 15.47
CA GLU A 36 19.41 -19.88 16.93
C GLU A 36 17.93 -19.76 17.29
N SER A 37 17.14 -20.82 16.98
CA SER A 37 15.73 -20.92 17.38
C SER A 37 15.42 -22.35 17.82
N GLY A 38 14.67 -22.48 18.92
CA GLY A 38 14.23 -23.78 19.46
C GLY A 38 13.26 -24.52 18.53
N SER A 39 12.61 -23.83 17.62
CA SER A 39 11.67 -24.37 16.61
C SER A 39 12.40 -25.00 15.42
N VAL A 40 13.68 -24.64 15.18
CA VAL A 40 14.49 -25.14 14.06
C VAL A 40 15.08 -26.52 14.41
N SER A 41 15.08 -27.46 13.46
CA SER A 41 15.70 -28.78 13.61
C SER A 41 17.22 -28.68 13.73
N ARG A 42 17.89 -29.69 14.30
CA ARG A 42 19.36 -29.72 14.44
C ARG A 42 20.07 -29.52 13.11
N GLN A 43 19.65 -30.24 12.08
CA GLN A 43 19.91 -30.00 10.66
C GLN A 43 18.54 -29.88 10.02
N HIS A 44 18.22 -28.71 9.46
CA HIS A 44 16.87 -28.39 9.02
C HIS A 44 16.76 -28.45 7.49
N ALA A 45 17.62 -27.73 6.82
CA ALA A 45 17.65 -27.65 5.37
C ALA A 45 19.10 -27.63 4.86
N ARG A 46 19.26 -27.88 3.56
CA ARG A 46 20.54 -27.82 2.87
C ARG A 46 20.42 -26.92 1.66
N ILE A 47 21.37 -26.03 1.48
CA ILE A 47 21.57 -25.32 0.23
C ILE A 47 22.76 -25.92 -0.48
N SER A 48 22.61 -26.31 -1.74
CA SER A 48 23.69 -26.86 -2.56
C SER A 48 23.73 -26.18 -3.91
N LYS A 49 24.95 -25.97 -4.44
CA LYS A 49 25.16 -25.45 -5.80
C LYS A 49 25.05 -26.58 -6.80
N SER A 50 24.10 -26.47 -7.75
CA SER A 50 23.91 -27.41 -8.86
C SER A 50 24.13 -26.68 -10.20
N GLY A 51 25.32 -26.81 -10.78
CA GLY A 51 25.71 -26.04 -11.95
C GLY A 51 25.81 -24.54 -11.66
N PHE A 52 24.98 -23.74 -12.32
CA PHE A 52 24.93 -22.29 -12.13
C PHE A 52 23.88 -21.82 -11.12
N HIS A 53 23.19 -22.74 -10.42
CA HIS A 53 22.06 -22.40 -9.54
C HIS A 53 22.28 -22.98 -8.15
N PHE A 54 21.64 -22.35 -7.17
CA PHE A 54 21.52 -22.89 -5.83
C PHE A 54 20.17 -23.60 -5.67
N VAL A 55 20.16 -24.68 -4.90
CA VAL A 55 18.99 -25.52 -4.63
C VAL A 55 18.83 -25.67 -3.13
N LEU A 56 17.62 -25.40 -2.63
CA LEU A 56 17.23 -25.68 -1.24
C LEU A 56 16.56 -27.04 -1.14
N GLU A 57 17.00 -27.86 -0.19
CA GLU A 57 16.45 -29.18 0.15
C GLU A 57 16.09 -29.22 1.62
N ASP A 58 14.88 -29.66 1.97
CA ASP A 58 14.49 -29.93 3.36
C ASP A 58 15.07 -31.27 3.84
N LEU A 59 15.77 -31.28 4.95
CA LEU A 59 16.41 -32.48 5.51
C LEU A 59 15.46 -33.27 6.41
N LYS A 60 14.20 -33.38 6.07
CA LYS A 60 13.12 -34.01 6.84
C LYS A 60 12.96 -33.30 8.18
N SER A 61 12.92 -32.00 8.13
CA SER A 61 12.76 -31.17 9.31
C SER A 61 11.38 -31.35 9.95
N ARG A 62 11.26 -30.98 11.23
CA ARG A 62 9.99 -31.15 11.96
C ARG A 62 8.89 -30.22 11.46
N ASN A 63 9.25 -29.01 11.05
CA ASN A 63 8.30 -27.95 10.69
C ASN A 63 8.30 -27.62 9.19
N GLY A 64 9.14 -28.26 8.39
CA GLY A 64 9.29 -28.01 6.95
C GLY A 64 10.02 -26.71 6.63
N SER A 65 10.54 -26.63 5.40
CA SER A 65 11.16 -25.44 4.82
C SER A 65 10.24 -24.86 3.75
N PHE A 66 10.23 -23.54 3.61
CA PHE A 66 9.36 -22.85 2.69
C PHE A 66 10.18 -21.91 1.79
N VAL A 67 9.79 -21.81 0.52
CA VAL A 67 10.30 -20.81 -0.42
C VAL A 67 9.11 -19.98 -0.90
N ASN A 68 9.17 -18.65 -0.75
CA ASN A 68 8.10 -17.72 -1.09
C ASN A 68 6.72 -18.15 -0.51
N GLY A 69 6.72 -18.56 0.75
CA GLY A 69 5.54 -19.02 1.47
C GLY A 69 5.00 -20.41 1.09
N ARG A 70 5.61 -21.11 0.12
CA ARG A 70 5.23 -22.48 -0.28
C ARG A 70 6.11 -23.52 0.38
N LEU A 71 5.50 -24.53 1.01
CA LEU A 71 6.22 -25.66 1.59
C LEU A 71 6.91 -26.47 0.49
N ILE A 72 8.22 -26.71 0.63
CA ILE A 72 8.97 -27.53 -0.32
C ILE A 72 8.93 -29.02 0.07
N GLY A 73 8.59 -29.88 -0.88
CA GLY A 73 8.62 -31.36 -0.71
C GLY A 73 9.77 -32.02 -1.48
N GLU A 74 10.36 -31.30 -2.41
CA GLU A 74 11.47 -31.74 -3.26
C GLU A 74 12.53 -30.64 -3.33
N PRO A 75 13.80 -30.97 -3.70
CA PRO A 75 14.84 -29.98 -3.89
C PRO A 75 14.38 -28.86 -4.83
N THR A 76 14.33 -27.63 -4.31
CA THR A 76 13.75 -26.47 -4.99
C THR A 76 14.86 -25.50 -5.38
N LYS A 77 14.90 -25.08 -6.64
CA LYS A 77 15.83 -24.08 -7.16
C LYS A 77 15.56 -22.73 -6.51
N LEU A 78 16.62 -22.05 -6.08
CA LEU A 78 16.58 -20.68 -5.57
C LEU A 78 16.88 -19.70 -6.69
N LEU A 79 16.15 -18.60 -6.70
CA LEU A 79 16.27 -17.48 -7.62
C LEU A 79 16.63 -16.21 -6.83
N GLU A 80 17.17 -15.20 -7.53
CA GLU A 80 17.42 -13.88 -6.94
C GLU A 80 16.15 -13.33 -6.28
N GLY A 81 16.28 -12.89 -5.01
CA GLY A 81 15.16 -12.34 -4.23
C GLY A 81 14.25 -13.37 -3.56
N ASP A 82 14.50 -14.69 -3.72
CA ASP A 82 13.68 -15.71 -3.05
C ASP A 82 13.77 -15.58 -1.53
N THR A 83 12.61 -15.60 -0.87
CA THR A 83 12.49 -15.63 0.59
C THR A 83 12.38 -17.07 1.09
N LEU A 84 13.40 -17.51 1.82
CA LEU A 84 13.43 -18.80 2.49
C LEU A 84 12.88 -18.62 3.89
N ARG A 85 11.84 -19.37 4.28
CA ARG A 85 11.34 -19.37 5.65
C ARG A 85 11.58 -20.72 6.30
N ILE A 86 12.30 -20.69 7.41
CA ILE A 86 12.63 -21.83 8.27
C ILE A 86 12.07 -21.56 9.66
N CYS A 87 10.89 -22.09 9.95
CA CYS A 87 10.12 -21.80 11.16
C CYS A 87 9.76 -20.32 11.29
N ASP A 88 10.35 -19.64 12.27
CA ASP A 88 10.23 -18.22 12.61
C ASP A 88 11.33 -17.34 12.01
N ILE A 89 12.23 -17.93 11.21
CA ILE A 89 13.36 -17.22 10.59
C ILE A 89 13.14 -17.13 9.10
N GLU A 90 13.27 -15.92 8.56
CA GLU A 90 13.22 -15.64 7.13
C GLU A 90 14.58 -15.13 6.63
N LEU A 91 14.99 -15.66 5.49
CA LEU A 91 16.27 -15.36 4.83
C LEU A 91 16.01 -15.04 3.38
N ASN A 92 16.54 -13.94 2.86
CA ASN A 92 16.50 -13.63 1.42
C ASN A 92 17.76 -14.15 0.74
N PHE A 93 17.58 -14.82 -0.40
CA PHE A 93 18.66 -15.31 -1.25
C PHE A 93 19.02 -14.25 -2.30
N HIS A 94 20.33 -13.99 -2.43
CA HIS A 94 20.90 -13.06 -3.42
C HIS A 94 21.98 -13.74 -4.25
N GLU A 95 21.87 -13.62 -5.59
CA GLU A 95 22.84 -14.14 -6.56
C GLU A 95 23.59 -12.98 -7.22
N GLU A 96 24.80 -12.67 -6.75
CA GLU A 96 25.60 -11.57 -7.28
C GLU A 96 26.20 -11.91 -8.64
N SER A 97 25.71 -11.29 -9.70
CA SER A 97 26.34 -11.30 -11.04
C SER A 97 27.51 -10.32 -11.07
N GLN A 98 28.71 -10.78 -11.40
CA GLN A 98 29.84 -9.88 -11.67
C GLN A 98 29.55 -9.03 -12.90
N SER A 99 29.31 -7.74 -12.71
CA SER A 99 29.78 -6.66 -13.59
C SER A 99 29.47 -5.29 -13.01
N SER A 100 30.52 -4.51 -12.80
CA SER A 100 30.66 -3.04 -12.81
C SER A 100 29.42 -2.17 -12.53
N GLU A 101 29.56 -1.41 -11.45
CA GLU A 101 29.01 -0.08 -11.16
C GLU A 101 28.07 0.53 -12.21
N LEU A 102 26.80 0.68 -11.86
CA LEU A 102 25.99 1.91 -11.90
C LEU A 102 24.55 1.60 -11.47
N THR A 103 24.15 2.31 -10.47
CA THR A 103 22.83 2.45 -9.84
C THR A 103 21.59 2.17 -10.69
N ALA A 104 20.75 1.18 -10.29
CA ALA A 104 19.29 1.20 -10.35
C ALA A 104 18.69 -0.03 -9.66
N ASN A 105 17.71 0.18 -8.79
CA ASN A 105 16.94 -0.86 -8.10
C ASN A 105 16.14 -1.74 -9.07
N PRO A 106 16.03 -3.06 -8.86
CA PRO A 106 15.09 -3.92 -9.58
C PRO A 106 13.83 -4.16 -8.74
N SER A 107 12.67 -4.05 -9.37
CA SER A 107 11.38 -4.60 -8.91
C SER A 107 11.10 -5.96 -9.55
N PRO A 108 10.25 -6.82 -8.95
CA PRO A 108 10.21 -8.24 -9.25
C PRO A 108 9.18 -8.66 -10.31
N GLU A 109 9.46 -9.85 -10.84
CA GLU A 109 8.59 -10.85 -11.46
C GLU A 109 8.17 -10.71 -12.92
N GLY A 110 8.69 -11.64 -13.69
CA GLY A 110 8.24 -12.09 -15.01
C GLY A 110 9.15 -13.23 -15.48
N SER A 111 8.65 -14.46 -15.44
CA SER A 111 9.32 -15.62 -16.01
C SER A 111 9.46 -15.45 -17.53
N GLY A 112 10.59 -14.94 -17.98
CA GLY A 112 10.90 -14.78 -19.40
C GLY A 112 12.41 -14.79 -19.59
N PHE A 113 12.86 -15.40 -20.65
CA PHE A 113 14.23 -15.35 -21.19
C PHE A 113 14.76 -13.91 -21.12
N GLY A 114 16.06 -13.73 -20.85
CA GLY A 114 16.70 -12.44 -20.63
C GLY A 114 16.51 -11.45 -21.79
N ILE A 115 15.35 -10.76 -21.80
CA ILE A 115 15.06 -9.67 -22.73
C ILE A 115 15.54 -8.39 -22.06
N MET A 116 16.48 -7.70 -22.67
CA MET A 116 16.99 -6.42 -22.20
C MET A 116 16.53 -5.28 -23.12
N ILE A 117 15.94 -4.24 -22.54
CA ILE A 117 15.71 -2.97 -23.24
C ILE A 117 17.03 -2.18 -23.15
N VAL A 118 17.65 -1.90 -24.31
CA VAL A 118 18.99 -1.27 -24.39
C VAL A 118 18.85 0.17 -24.85
N GLU A 119 19.56 1.09 -24.22
CA GLU A 119 19.74 2.46 -24.70
C GLU A 119 20.74 2.47 -25.85
N ASP A 120 20.29 3.01 -27.00
CA ASP A 120 21.17 3.24 -28.14
C ASP A 120 21.68 4.69 -28.08
N ASP A 121 22.97 4.92 -28.36
CA ASP A 121 23.58 6.25 -28.35
C ASP A 121 22.98 7.14 -29.46
N ASP A 122 22.64 8.36 -29.04
CA ASP A 122 21.95 9.38 -29.83
C ASP A 122 22.86 9.93 -30.95
N SER A 123 22.58 9.62 -32.20
CA SER A 123 22.71 10.58 -33.32
C SER A 123 22.44 9.94 -34.69
N SER A 124 21.53 10.52 -35.37
CA SER A 124 21.35 10.70 -36.81
C SER A 124 20.03 10.22 -37.42
N SER A 125 19.39 11.19 -38.01
CA SER A 125 18.10 11.17 -38.68
C SER A 125 18.16 10.56 -40.09
N ARG A 126 17.04 9.90 -40.47
CA ARG A 126 16.45 9.71 -41.81
C ARG A 126 16.73 8.40 -42.55
N SER A 127 15.76 7.50 -42.48
CA SER A 127 15.01 6.93 -43.64
C SER A 127 13.84 6.10 -43.15
N VAL A 128 12.67 6.69 -43.18
CA VAL A 128 11.37 6.03 -42.84
C VAL A 128 10.87 5.40 -44.13
N THR A 129 10.64 4.09 -44.20
CA THR A 129 10.06 3.44 -45.37
C THR A 129 8.56 3.64 -45.43
N ALA A 130 7.87 3.70 -44.30
CA ALA A 130 6.49 4.20 -44.14
C ALA A 130 6.17 4.49 -42.68
N LYS A 131 5.36 5.53 -42.44
CA LYS A 131 4.77 5.89 -41.14
C LYS A 131 3.26 5.90 -41.27
N LEU A 132 2.54 5.38 -40.28
CA LEU A 132 1.10 5.39 -40.23
C LEU A 132 0.64 5.98 -38.88
N ASP A 133 -0.16 7.05 -38.92
CA ASP A 133 -0.72 7.67 -37.73
C ASP A 133 -1.85 6.79 -37.17
N VAL A 134 -1.68 6.32 -35.94
CA VAL A 134 -2.63 5.45 -35.24
C VAL A 134 -3.88 6.21 -34.79
N ARG A 135 -3.79 7.54 -34.57
CA ARG A 135 -4.94 8.39 -34.25
C ARG A 135 -5.96 8.46 -35.37
N GLY A 136 -5.51 8.42 -36.64
CA GLY A 136 -6.37 8.45 -37.81
C GLY A 136 -7.24 7.21 -38.00
N SER A 137 -6.89 6.08 -37.35
CA SER A 137 -7.65 4.82 -37.47
C SER A 137 -8.94 4.80 -36.65
N GLN A 138 -9.15 5.72 -35.71
CA GLN A 138 -10.45 5.91 -35.04
C GLN A 138 -11.51 6.55 -35.96
N TYR A 139 -11.11 7.19 -37.06
CA TYR A 139 -12.00 7.89 -38.01
C TYR A 139 -11.74 7.45 -39.48
N GLY A 140 -11.92 6.17 -39.78
CA GLY A 140 -12.13 5.70 -41.15
C GLY A 140 -10.98 5.91 -42.14
N VAL A 141 -9.77 5.43 -41.85
CA VAL A 141 -8.65 5.37 -42.79
C VAL A 141 -9.02 4.45 -43.95
N GLN A 142 -8.94 4.96 -45.22
CA GLN A 142 -9.02 4.14 -46.45
C GLN A 142 -7.76 3.26 -46.53
N LEU A 143 -7.92 2.02 -46.22
CA LEU A 143 -6.83 1.03 -46.13
C LEU A 143 -6.88 0.13 -47.38
N SER A 144 -5.69 -0.21 -47.94
CA SER A 144 -5.52 -0.87 -49.25
C SER A 144 -5.61 -2.40 -49.28
N SER A 145 -5.69 -3.10 -48.11
CA SER A 145 -5.85 -4.55 -48.05
C SER A 145 -7.33 -4.98 -48.02
N SER A 146 -7.61 -6.27 -48.32
CA SER A 146 -9.00 -6.75 -48.41
C SER A 146 -9.73 -6.51 -47.08
N PRO A 147 -10.88 -5.78 -47.09
CA PRO A 147 -11.63 -5.46 -45.87
C PRO A 147 -12.05 -6.68 -45.06
N GLU A 148 -12.19 -7.83 -45.72
CA GLU A 148 -12.64 -9.08 -45.14
C GLU A 148 -11.59 -9.74 -44.22
N ALA A 149 -10.31 -9.74 -44.61
CA ALA A 149 -9.23 -10.29 -43.80
C ALA A 149 -9.02 -9.47 -42.52
N ARG A 150 -9.16 -8.16 -42.58
CA ARG A 150 -9.08 -7.25 -41.42
C ARG A 150 -10.23 -7.41 -40.47
N LEU A 151 -11.46 -7.45 -41.01
CA LEU A 151 -12.65 -7.62 -40.19
C LEU A 151 -12.59 -8.95 -39.45
N THR A 152 -12.12 -10.02 -40.13
CA THR A 152 -11.93 -11.33 -39.51
C THR A 152 -10.91 -11.30 -38.37
N ALA A 153 -9.74 -10.65 -38.57
CA ALA A 153 -8.72 -10.52 -37.55
C ALA A 153 -9.21 -9.71 -36.34
N ILE A 154 -9.88 -8.58 -36.57
CA ILE A 154 -10.44 -7.74 -35.50
C ILE A 154 -11.53 -8.48 -34.74
N LEU A 155 -12.44 -9.18 -35.44
CA LEU A 155 -13.50 -9.96 -34.80
C LEU A 155 -12.94 -11.14 -33.98
N GLU A 156 -11.88 -11.79 -34.46
CA GLU A 156 -11.22 -12.87 -33.74
C GLU A 156 -10.56 -12.37 -32.45
N ILE A 157 -9.88 -11.22 -32.52
CA ILE A 157 -9.30 -10.56 -31.35
C ILE A 157 -10.40 -10.14 -30.36
N MET A 158 -11.45 -9.46 -30.82
CA MET A 158 -12.55 -9.04 -29.94
C MET A 158 -13.21 -10.24 -29.26
N LYS A 159 -13.35 -11.36 -29.97
CA LYS A 159 -13.90 -12.60 -29.40
C LYS A 159 -12.97 -13.24 -28.37
N ASN A 160 -11.66 -13.21 -28.61
CA ASN A 160 -10.64 -13.81 -27.73
C ASN A 160 -10.34 -12.95 -26.51
N LEU A 161 -10.33 -11.61 -26.67
CA LEU A 161 -10.06 -10.65 -25.60
C LEU A 161 -11.30 -10.33 -24.75
N GLY A 162 -12.52 -10.46 -25.29
CA GLY A 162 -13.76 -10.07 -24.60
C GLY A 162 -14.08 -10.90 -23.34
N LYS A 163 -13.29 -11.94 -23.03
CA LYS A 163 -13.41 -12.75 -21.82
C LYS A 163 -12.17 -12.64 -20.90
N ALA A 164 -11.17 -11.91 -21.31
CA ALA A 164 -9.95 -11.76 -20.52
C ALA A 164 -10.14 -10.61 -19.52
N VAL A 165 -9.83 -10.88 -18.27
CA VAL A 165 -10.10 -10.00 -17.12
C VAL A 165 -8.80 -9.51 -16.47
N SER A 166 -7.67 -10.15 -16.81
CA SER A 166 -6.34 -9.83 -16.28
C SER A 166 -5.33 -9.56 -17.40
N LEU A 167 -4.25 -8.85 -17.08
CA LEU A 167 -3.13 -8.66 -18.01
C LEU A 167 -2.50 -9.98 -18.43
N ASP A 168 -2.34 -10.91 -17.49
CA ASP A 168 -1.78 -12.25 -17.73
C ASP A 168 -2.60 -13.06 -18.75
N ASP A 169 -3.89 -12.77 -18.87
CA ASP A 169 -4.78 -13.37 -19.85
C ASP A 169 -4.78 -12.64 -21.20
N VAL A 170 -4.72 -11.30 -21.18
CA VAL A 170 -4.81 -10.46 -22.38
C VAL A 170 -3.54 -10.56 -23.22
N LEU A 171 -2.37 -10.36 -22.60
CA LEU A 171 -1.11 -10.23 -23.32
C LEU A 171 -0.72 -11.46 -24.14
N PRO A 172 -0.78 -12.70 -23.59
CA PRO A 172 -0.51 -13.90 -24.38
C PRO A 172 -1.49 -14.09 -25.53
N LYS A 173 -2.79 -13.81 -25.33
CA LYS A 173 -3.81 -13.94 -26.39
C LYS A 173 -3.58 -12.96 -27.54
N VAL A 174 -3.13 -11.73 -27.24
CA VAL A 174 -2.74 -10.77 -28.27
C VAL A 174 -1.59 -11.33 -29.11
N LEU A 175 -0.51 -11.81 -28.47
CA LEU A 175 0.62 -12.41 -29.18
C LEU A 175 0.23 -13.67 -29.96
N ASP A 176 -0.61 -14.56 -29.38
CA ASP A 176 -1.10 -15.75 -30.05
C ASP A 176 -1.85 -15.41 -31.35
N THR A 177 -2.70 -14.38 -31.29
CA THR A 177 -3.44 -13.91 -32.46
C THR A 177 -2.51 -13.32 -33.52
N LEU A 178 -1.53 -12.49 -33.10
CA LEU A 178 -0.51 -11.95 -34.02
C LEU A 178 0.27 -13.06 -34.73
N PHE A 179 0.68 -14.10 -34.01
CA PHE A 179 1.41 -15.22 -34.59
C PHE A 179 0.56 -16.12 -35.49
N THR A 180 -0.76 -16.06 -35.34
CA THR A 180 -1.70 -16.74 -36.26
C THR A 180 -1.84 -15.95 -37.57
N ILE A 181 -1.90 -14.61 -37.47
CA ILE A 181 -2.07 -13.70 -38.62
C ILE A 181 -0.75 -13.53 -39.40
N PHE A 182 0.35 -13.28 -38.68
CA PHE A 182 1.68 -13.04 -39.27
C PHE A 182 2.50 -14.33 -39.25
N ILE A 183 2.30 -15.18 -40.26
CA ILE A 183 3.01 -16.48 -40.37
C ILE A 183 4.53 -16.29 -40.43
N GLN A 184 4.99 -15.16 -41.02
CA GLN A 184 6.41 -14.79 -41.15
C GLN A 184 7.05 -14.30 -39.85
N ALA A 185 6.26 -13.98 -38.81
CA ALA A 185 6.81 -13.51 -37.53
C ALA A 185 7.56 -14.63 -36.82
N ASP A 186 8.81 -14.40 -36.48
CA ASP A 186 9.64 -15.29 -35.68
C ASP A 186 9.54 -14.94 -34.19
N ARG A 187 9.45 -13.63 -33.83
CA ARG A 187 9.39 -13.11 -32.46
C ARG A 187 8.33 -12.00 -32.33
N GLY A 188 7.77 -11.86 -31.13
CA GLY A 188 6.84 -10.80 -30.79
C GLY A 188 6.98 -10.39 -29.33
N PHE A 189 6.80 -9.09 -29.05
CA PHE A 189 6.95 -8.50 -27.72
C PHE A 189 5.84 -7.49 -27.46
N ILE A 190 5.38 -7.46 -26.21
CA ILE A 190 4.54 -6.38 -25.69
C ILE A 190 5.30 -5.71 -24.58
N VAL A 191 5.52 -4.40 -24.74
CA VAL A 191 6.20 -3.54 -23.79
C VAL A 191 5.17 -2.56 -23.24
N LEU A 192 5.04 -2.44 -21.93
CA LEU A 192 4.13 -1.50 -21.27
C LEU A 192 4.92 -0.52 -20.40
N LYS A 193 4.33 0.64 -20.13
CA LYS A 193 4.82 1.58 -19.12
C LYS A 193 4.43 1.09 -17.73
N ASP A 194 5.37 1.10 -16.80
CA ASP A 194 5.07 0.95 -15.38
C ASP A 194 4.61 2.29 -14.74
N ALA A 195 4.33 2.27 -13.44
CA ALA A 195 3.88 3.44 -12.68
C ALA A 195 4.90 4.60 -12.69
N ASP A 196 6.21 4.28 -12.85
CA ASP A 196 7.30 5.25 -12.91
C ASP A 196 7.56 5.75 -14.35
N GLY A 197 6.74 5.33 -15.32
CA GLY A 197 6.89 5.66 -16.74
C GLY A 197 8.01 4.91 -17.44
N GLN A 198 8.63 3.91 -16.79
CA GLN A 198 9.65 3.06 -17.39
C GLN A 198 9.01 2.00 -18.30
N LEU A 199 9.70 1.68 -19.40
CA LEU A 199 9.25 0.66 -20.32
C LEU A 199 9.75 -0.71 -19.87
N LYS A 200 8.82 -1.66 -19.67
CA LYS A 200 9.12 -3.05 -19.33
C LYS A 200 8.48 -4.01 -20.31
N VAL A 201 9.20 -5.08 -20.65
CA VAL A 201 8.64 -6.19 -21.44
C VAL A 201 7.74 -7.01 -20.51
N HIS A 202 6.45 -7.03 -20.81
CA HIS A 202 5.45 -7.76 -20.03
C HIS A 202 5.10 -9.13 -20.64
N CYS A 203 5.25 -9.27 -21.96
CA CYS A 203 4.98 -10.54 -22.62
C CYS A 203 5.85 -10.67 -23.87
N ASP A 204 6.33 -11.86 -24.12
CA ASP A 204 7.08 -12.22 -25.32
C ASP A 204 6.63 -13.57 -25.89
N LYS A 205 6.85 -13.76 -27.18
CA LYS A 205 6.61 -15.01 -27.86
C LYS A 205 7.62 -15.23 -28.97
N THR A 206 8.12 -16.47 -29.11
CA THR A 206 9.00 -16.89 -30.20
C THR A 206 8.52 -18.20 -30.81
N ARG A 207 8.70 -18.36 -32.16
CA ARG A 207 8.47 -19.64 -32.84
C ARG A 207 9.61 -20.64 -32.68
N ARG A 208 10.80 -20.18 -32.26
CA ARG A 208 12.05 -20.96 -32.19
C ARG A 208 12.66 -20.94 -30.80
N PRO A 209 12.13 -21.72 -29.86
CA PRO A 209 12.60 -21.70 -28.47
C PRO A 209 14.05 -22.25 -28.29
N ASP A 210 14.59 -22.96 -29.31
CA ASP A 210 15.93 -23.57 -29.21
C ASP A 210 17.08 -22.59 -29.43
N GLN A 211 16.84 -21.39 -29.93
CA GLN A 211 17.83 -20.33 -30.06
C GLN A 211 17.82 -19.46 -28.81
N LYS A 212 18.63 -19.80 -27.81
CA LYS A 212 18.88 -19.01 -26.58
C LYS A 212 19.69 -17.75 -26.89
N GLU A 213 19.17 -16.84 -27.70
CA GLU A 213 19.80 -15.54 -27.91
C GLU A 213 19.16 -14.54 -26.92
N ASN A 214 20.01 -13.74 -26.24
CA ASN A 214 19.55 -12.60 -25.45
C ASN A 214 18.85 -11.62 -26.40
N ILE A 215 17.52 -11.52 -26.27
CA ILE A 215 16.71 -10.66 -27.12
C ILE A 215 16.83 -9.23 -26.58
N ARG A 216 17.22 -8.30 -27.45
CA ARG A 216 17.29 -6.87 -27.11
C ARG A 216 16.25 -6.13 -27.93
N VAL A 217 15.47 -5.28 -27.27
CA VAL A 217 14.48 -4.39 -27.87
C VAL A 217 15.04 -2.96 -27.79
N SER A 218 15.06 -2.24 -28.91
CA SER A 218 15.58 -0.88 -28.97
C SER A 218 14.66 0.09 -28.25
N LYS A 219 15.18 0.72 -27.18
CA LYS A 219 14.46 1.75 -26.42
C LYS A 219 14.18 3.00 -27.27
N THR A 220 15.08 3.33 -28.18
CA THR A 220 14.95 4.47 -29.09
C THR A 220 13.75 4.31 -30.02
N VAL A 221 13.60 3.13 -30.64
CA VAL A 221 12.45 2.83 -31.52
C VAL A 221 11.14 2.86 -30.74
N LEU A 222 11.10 2.24 -29.56
CA LEU A 222 9.92 2.25 -28.72
C LEU A 222 9.53 3.68 -28.31
N ARG A 223 10.50 4.50 -27.90
CA ARG A 223 10.26 5.90 -27.54
C ARG A 223 9.72 6.71 -28.73
N GLU A 224 10.33 6.55 -29.94
CA GLU A 224 9.86 7.23 -31.15
C GLU A 224 8.40 6.89 -31.43
N VAL A 225 8.07 5.59 -31.49
CA VAL A 225 6.71 5.11 -31.75
C VAL A 225 5.71 5.63 -30.72
N MET A 226 6.09 5.68 -29.45
CA MET A 226 5.22 6.17 -28.37
C MET A 226 5.08 7.70 -28.37
N GLN A 227 6.14 8.44 -28.72
CA GLN A 227 6.09 9.91 -28.77
C GLN A 227 5.34 10.42 -29.98
N THR A 228 5.61 9.82 -31.15
CA THR A 228 4.92 10.22 -32.39
C THR A 228 3.51 9.66 -32.48
N LYS A 229 3.23 8.56 -31.74
CA LYS A 229 2.01 7.77 -31.86
C LYS A 229 1.81 7.20 -33.27
N GLU A 230 2.90 7.00 -33.99
CA GLU A 230 2.96 6.43 -35.34
C GLU A 230 3.51 5.02 -35.29
N ALA A 231 2.90 4.10 -36.02
CA ALA A 231 3.47 2.77 -36.26
C ALA A 231 4.53 2.84 -37.34
N ILE A 232 5.58 2.05 -37.22
CA ILE A 232 6.71 2.02 -38.13
C ILE A 232 6.98 0.63 -38.70
N ILE A 233 7.49 0.57 -39.92
CA ILE A 233 7.99 -0.62 -40.58
C ILE A 233 9.45 -0.40 -40.98
N SER A 234 10.29 -1.41 -40.74
CA SER A 234 11.65 -1.53 -41.29
C SER A 234 11.74 -2.78 -42.14
N LEU A 235 12.10 -2.60 -43.42
CA LEU A 235 12.18 -3.69 -44.40
C LEU A 235 13.53 -4.40 -44.43
N ASP A 236 14.60 -3.72 -43.98
CA ASP A 236 15.91 -4.27 -43.74
C ASP A 236 16.57 -3.54 -42.55
N ALA A 237 16.21 -3.99 -41.37
CA ALA A 237 16.66 -3.36 -40.15
C ALA A 237 18.18 -3.37 -39.97
N ALA A 238 18.89 -4.30 -40.63
CA ALA A 238 20.34 -4.38 -40.60
C ALA A 238 21.06 -3.33 -41.47
N SER A 239 20.36 -2.76 -42.48
CA SER A 239 20.90 -1.72 -43.36
C SER A 239 20.20 -0.35 -43.17
N ASP A 240 19.25 -0.27 -42.28
CA ASP A 240 18.50 0.99 -41.98
C ASP A 240 19.39 1.93 -41.15
N ALA A 241 19.67 3.12 -41.68
CA ALA A 241 20.57 4.11 -41.05
C ALA A 241 20.10 4.56 -39.65
N ARG A 242 18.83 4.33 -39.28
CA ARG A 242 18.32 4.57 -37.93
C ARG A 242 18.87 3.59 -36.88
N PHE A 243 19.34 2.41 -37.36
CA PHE A 243 19.83 1.32 -36.55
C PHE A 243 21.31 1.04 -36.76
N GLU A 244 22.00 1.82 -37.66
CA GLU A 244 23.44 1.65 -37.91
C GLU A 244 24.32 1.81 -36.68
N LEU A 245 23.85 2.54 -35.67
CA LEU A 245 24.52 2.72 -34.37
C LEU A 245 23.97 1.80 -33.27
N SER A 246 22.90 1.06 -33.55
CA SER A 246 22.32 0.11 -32.62
C SER A 246 23.00 -1.24 -32.77
N GLN A 247 23.99 -1.51 -31.94
CA GLN A 247 24.61 -2.85 -31.83
C GLN A 247 23.54 -3.94 -31.65
N SER A 248 22.42 -3.62 -31.06
CA SER A 248 21.30 -4.52 -30.83
C SER A 248 20.69 -5.07 -32.11
N VAL A 249 20.49 -4.24 -33.15
CA VAL A 249 19.88 -4.66 -34.43
C VAL A 249 20.87 -5.43 -35.30
N ALA A 250 22.14 -5.01 -35.34
CA ALA A 250 23.21 -5.68 -36.11
C ALA A 250 23.55 -7.04 -35.54
N ASP A 251 23.63 -7.17 -34.22
CA ASP A 251 23.98 -8.42 -33.52
C ASP A 251 22.89 -9.50 -33.60
N PHE A 252 21.60 -9.10 -33.78
CA PHE A 252 20.44 -10.04 -33.71
C PHE A 252 19.88 -10.44 -35.08
N ARG A 253 20.51 -10.06 -36.18
CA ARG A 253 20.12 -10.45 -37.56
C ARG A 253 18.64 -10.17 -37.87
N ILE A 254 18.03 -9.15 -37.22
CA ILE A 254 16.66 -8.73 -37.56
C ILE A 254 16.65 -8.25 -39.01
N ARG A 255 15.83 -8.88 -39.84
CA ARG A 255 15.72 -8.51 -41.27
C ARG A 255 14.55 -7.56 -41.52
N SER A 256 13.41 -7.82 -40.89
CA SER A 256 12.27 -6.92 -41.00
C SER A 256 11.52 -6.92 -39.69
N MET A 257 10.98 -5.74 -39.31
CA MET A 257 10.15 -5.57 -38.13
C MET A 257 9.05 -4.55 -38.35
N ILE A 258 7.97 -4.71 -37.61
CA ILE A 258 6.90 -3.72 -37.47
C ILE A 258 6.63 -3.47 -35.99
N VAL A 259 6.42 -2.18 -35.68
CA VAL A 259 6.18 -1.73 -34.30
C VAL A 259 4.97 -0.78 -34.32
N ALA A 260 4.04 -0.98 -33.38
CA ALA A 260 2.88 -0.12 -33.24
C ALA A 260 2.71 0.32 -31.77
N PRO A 261 2.28 1.57 -31.53
CA PRO A 261 1.96 2.01 -30.17
C PRO A 261 0.65 1.36 -29.70
N LEU A 262 0.60 1.01 -28.43
CA LEU A 262 -0.62 0.63 -27.72
C LEU A 262 -1.16 1.90 -27.07
N LEU A 263 -2.34 2.33 -27.49
CA LEU A 263 -3.00 3.53 -27.00
C LEU A 263 -4.17 3.16 -26.10
N ASP A 264 -4.38 3.94 -25.04
CA ASP A 264 -5.58 3.87 -24.21
C ASP A 264 -6.81 4.49 -24.91
N SER A 265 -7.94 4.51 -24.23
CA SER A 265 -9.19 5.10 -24.71
C SER A 265 -9.10 6.63 -24.92
N ALA A 266 -8.19 7.32 -24.25
CA ALA A 266 -7.91 8.74 -24.41
C ALA A 266 -6.92 9.04 -25.56
N GLY A 267 -6.33 8.00 -26.16
CA GLY A 267 -5.30 8.10 -27.21
C GLY A 267 -3.91 8.39 -26.65
N GLU A 268 -3.66 8.08 -25.37
CA GLU A 268 -2.34 8.20 -24.76
C GLU A 268 -1.59 6.86 -24.83
N PRO A 269 -0.24 6.89 -25.02
CA PRO A 269 0.53 5.67 -25.20
C PRO A 269 0.78 4.97 -23.86
N ILE A 270 0.22 3.79 -23.69
CA ILE A 270 0.43 2.90 -22.54
C ILE A 270 1.56 1.91 -22.77
N GLY A 271 1.98 1.70 -24.03
CA GLY A 271 3.02 0.77 -24.40
C GLY A 271 3.22 0.67 -25.90
N ALA A 272 3.91 -0.39 -26.32
CA ALA A 272 4.09 -0.71 -27.73
C ALA A 272 4.10 -2.23 -27.96
N ILE A 273 3.72 -2.61 -29.18
CA ILE A 273 3.81 -4.01 -29.65
C ILE A 273 4.77 -4.07 -30.82
N GLN A 274 5.69 -5.03 -30.78
CA GLN A 274 6.67 -5.29 -31.82
C GLN A 274 6.58 -6.74 -32.28
N ILE A 275 6.65 -6.97 -33.60
CA ILE A 275 6.92 -8.29 -34.18
C ILE A 275 8.05 -8.18 -35.19
N ASP A 276 8.91 -9.18 -35.23
CA ASP A 276 10.06 -9.22 -36.13
C ASP A 276 10.27 -10.59 -36.76
N THR A 277 11.05 -10.61 -37.86
CA THR A 277 11.50 -11.82 -38.55
C THR A 277 13.01 -11.77 -38.78
N VAL A 278 13.65 -12.93 -38.69
CA VAL A 278 15.07 -13.14 -38.97
C VAL A 278 15.30 -13.75 -40.38
N GLN A 279 14.24 -14.06 -41.13
CA GLN A 279 14.31 -14.71 -42.42
C GLN A 279 14.52 -13.70 -43.56
N GLN A 280 15.36 -14.09 -44.54
CA GLN A 280 15.65 -13.27 -45.73
C GLN A 280 14.46 -13.22 -46.72
N LYS A 281 13.58 -14.23 -46.73
CA LYS A 281 12.42 -14.30 -47.61
C LYS A 281 11.16 -14.14 -46.76
N GLY A 282 10.32 -13.13 -47.08
CA GLY A 282 9.05 -12.91 -46.42
C GLY A 282 9.09 -11.80 -45.35
N GLY A 283 9.76 -10.68 -45.62
CA GLY A 283 9.67 -9.48 -44.78
C GLY A 283 8.26 -8.94 -44.70
N PHE A 284 7.99 -8.05 -43.71
CA PHE A 284 6.70 -7.38 -43.58
C PHE A 284 6.48 -6.36 -44.70
N GLU A 285 5.22 -6.15 -45.07
CA GLU A 285 4.78 -5.17 -46.05
C GLU A 285 3.91 -4.08 -45.38
N ASN A 286 3.66 -2.97 -46.09
CA ASN A 286 2.79 -1.89 -45.57
C ASN A 286 1.39 -2.39 -45.15
N LYS A 287 0.84 -3.38 -45.86
CA LYS A 287 -0.44 -4.01 -45.49
C LYS A 287 -0.37 -4.71 -44.12
N ASP A 288 0.80 -5.28 -43.77
CA ASP A 288 1.02 -5.91 -42.46
C ASP A 288 1.05 -4.89 -41.33
N LEU A 289 1.69 -3.73 -41.58
CA LEU A 289 1.68 -2.60 -40.66
C LEU A 289 0.24 -2.11 -40.39
N GLU A 290 -0.57 -1.98 -41.42
CA GLU A 290 -1.98 -1.58 -41.30
C GLU A 290 -2.80 -2.57 -40.43
N ILE A 291 -2.55 -3.87 -40.59
CA ILE A 291 -3.19 -4.91 -39.79
C ILE A 291 -2.72 -4.80 -38.33
N LEU A 292 -1.40 -4.64 -38.11
CA LEU A 292 -0.85 -4.49 -36.76
C LEU A 292 -1.44 -3.27 -36.04
N VAL A 293 -1.59 -2.12 -36.74
CA VAL A 293 -2.22 -0.92 -36.18
C VAL A 293 -3.66 -1.20 -35.74
N GLY A 294 -4.45 -1.88 -36.58
CA GLY A 294 -5.82 -2.25 -36.20
C GLY A 294 -5.87 -3.16 -34.96
N ILE A 295 -4.92 -4.09 -34.84
CA ILE A 295 -4.77 -4.98 -33.68
C ILE A 295 -4.33 -4.18 -32.45
N ALA A 296 -3.33 -3.30 -32.60
CA ALA A 296 -2.79 -2.50 -31.51
C ALA A 296 -3.83 -1.59 -30.85
N VAL A 297 -4.76 -1.03 -31.64
CA VAL A 297 -5.87 -0.22 -31.11
C VAL A 297 -6.78 -1.06 -30.21
N VAL A 298 -7.20 -2.24 -30.68
CA VAL A 298 -8.08 -3.13 -29.89
C VAL A 298 -7.34 -3.69 -28.68
N ALA A 299 -6.07 -4.06 -28.84
CA ALA A 299 -5.22 -4.55 -27.77
C ALA A 299 -4.98 -3.50 -26.68
N GLY A 300 -4.73 -2.22 -27.09
CA GLY A 300 -4.54 -1.12 -26.15
C GLY A 300 -5.75 -0.93 -25.24
N ILE A 301 -6.95 -0.88 -25.80
CA ILE A 301 -8.19 -0.78 -25.02
C ILE A 301 -8.40 -1.99 -24.11
N ALA A 302 -8.10 -3.21 -24.59
CA ALA A 302 -8.24 -4.41 -23.78
C ALA A 302 -7.25 -4.45 -22.61
N ILE A 303 -6.01 -3.99 -22.84
CA ILE A 303 -4.97 -3.87 -21.80
C ILE A 303 -5.39 -2.82 -20.77
N GLU A 304 -5.84 -1.63 -21.19
CA GLU A 304 -6.36 -0.59 -20.29
C GLU A 304 -7.48 -1.13 -19.41
N ASN A 305 -8.47 -1.82 -20.00
CA ASN A 305 -9.58 -2.40 -19.26
C ASN A 305 -9.11 -3.45 -18.22
N ALA A 306 -8.13 -4.29 -18.57
CA ALA A 306 -7.56 -5.28 -17.66
C ALA A 306 -6.83 -4.59 -16.48
N GLN A 307 -6.01 -3.55 -16.76
CA GLN A 307 -5.33 -2.76 -15.74
C GLN A 307 -6.31 -2.07 -14.78
N LEU A 308 -7.35 -1.44 -15.32
CA LEU A 308 -8.38 -0.79 -14.50
C LEU A 308 -9.12 -1.80 -13.62
N HIS A 309 -9.39 -2.99 -14.16
CA HIS A 309 -10.07 -4.04 -13.39
C HIS A 309 -9.19 -4.59 -12.26
N GLU A 310 -7.91 -4.83 -12.51
CA GLU A 310 -6.95 -5.25 -11.48
C GLU A 310 -6.83 -4.20 -10.37
N GLN A 311 -6.71 -2.92 -10.73
CA GLN A 311 -6.69 -1.82 -9.75
C GLN A 311 -7.99 -1.73 -8.93
N GLU A 312 -9.15 -1.99 -9.55
CA GLU A 312 -10.43 -2.00 -8.84
C GLU A 312 -10.52 -3.16 -7.84
N ILE A 313 -10.05 -4.36 -8.23
CA ILE A 313 -9.98 -5.52 -7.33
C ILE A 313 -9.07 -5.21 -6.15
N GLU A 314 -7.87 -4.70 -6.38
CA GLU A 314 -6.92 -4.35 -5.32
C GLU A 314 -7.51 -3.32 -4.34
N LYS A 315 -8.08 -2.22 -4.87
CA LYS A 315 -8.77 -1.22 -4.05
C LYS A 315 -9.90 -1.82 -3.23
N ARG A 316 -10.65 -2.77 -3.80
CA ARG A 316 -11.75 -3.44 -3.11
C ARG A 316 -11.26 -4.33 -1.98
N LEU A 317 -10.17 -5.08 -2.19
CA LEU A 317 -9.55 -5.92 -1.16
C LEU A 317 -9.02 -5.07 0.00
N VAL A 318 -8.26 -4.00 -0.29
CA VAL A 318 -7.77 -3.07 0.73
C VAL A 318 -8.93 -2.45 1.52
N LYS A 319 -10.02 -2.07 0.84
CA LYS A 319 -11.21 -1.55 1.52
C LYS A 319 -11.85 -2.58 2.44
N GLN A 320 -11.95 -3.85 2.02
CA GLN A 320 -12.50 -4.92 2.85
C GLN A 320 -11.65 -5.15 4.10
N ASP A 321 -10.32 -5.14 3.97
CA ASP A 321 -9.40 -5.29 5.11
C ASP A 321 -9.54 -4.12 6.10
N LEU A 322 -9.67 -2.89 5.59
CA LEU A 322 -9.91 -1.71 6.43
C LEU A 322 -11.29 -1.73 7.11
N ASP A 323 -12.34 -2.21 6.45
CA ASP A 323 -13.66 -2.38 7.05
C ASP A 323 -13.64 -3.41 8.19
N LEU A 324 -12.87 -4.49 8.04
CA LEU A 324 -12.65 -5.47 9.10
C LEU A 324 -11.85 -4.85 10.27
N ALA A 325 -10.77 -4.11 9.97
CA ALA A 325 -9.98 -3.40 10.98
C ALA A 325 -10.85 -2.41 11.77
N ARG A 326 -11.77 -1.69 11.10
CA ARG A 326 -12.76 -0.83 11.76
C ARG A 326 -13.65 -1.60 12.75
N GLN A 327 -14.16 -2.76 12.35
CA GLN A 327 -15.00 -3.57 13.26
C GLN A 327 -14.21 -3.99 14.52
N VAL A 328 -12.94 -4.38 14.36
CA VAL A 328 -12.08 -4.71 15.50
C VAL A 328 -11.81 -3.48 16.35
N GLN A 329 -11.49 -2.33 15.75
CA GLN A 329 -11.25 -1.08 16.47
C GLN A 329 -12.46 -0.61 17.28
N MET A 330 -13.64 -0.65 16.68
CA MET A 330 -14.88 -0.29 17.37
C MET A 330 -15.20 -1.20 18.57
N ALA A 331 -14.61 -2.41 18.64
CA ALA A 331 -14.74 -3.27 19.80
C ALA A 331 -13.87 -2.83 21.01
N PHE A 332 -12.86 -1.98 20.79
CA PHE A 332 -12.08 -1.36 21.87
C PHE A 332 -12.79 -0.16 22.50
N LEU A 333 -13.72 0.44 21.78
CA LEU A 333 -14.50 1.59 22.27
C LEU A 333 -15.76 1.12 23.01
N PRO A 334 -16.16 1.81 24.08
CA PRO A 334 -17.39 1.48 24.82
C PRO A 334 -18.62 1.72 23.95
N LYS A 335 -19.52 0.74 23.87
CA LYS A 335 -20.80 0.89 23.14
C LYS A 335 -21.76 1.83 23.84
N THR A 336 -21.76 1.82 25.14
CA THR A 336 -22.59 2.65 26.00
C THR A 336 -21.82 2.99 27.27
N ALA A 337 -22.10 4.17 27.85
CA ALA A 337 -21.58 4.48 29.16
C ALA A 337 -22.20 3.56 30.22
N THR A 338 -21.44 3.30 31.27
CA THR A 338 -21.93 2.58 32.44
C THR A 338 -23.07 3.36 33.09
N HIS A 339 -24.11 2.65 33.55
CA HIS A 339 -25.21 3.29 34.27
C HIS A 339 -24.76 3.61 35.72
N ILE A 340 -24.57 4.91 35.99
CA ILE A 340 -24.27 5.42 37.33
C ILE A 340 -25.49 6.21 37.84
N PRO A 341 -26.09 5.81 38.96
CA PRO A 341 -27.21 6.55 39.55
C PRO A 341 -26.83 8.01 39.84
N GLY A 342 -27.65 8.94 39.42
CA GLY A 342 -27.39 10.37 39.60
C GLY A 342 -26.47 11.03 38.58
N TYR A 343 -26.01 10.29 37.59
CA TYR A 343 -25.20 10.81 36.50
C TYR A 343 -25.82 10.50 35.15
N SER A 344 -25.59 11.39 34.20
CA SER A 344 -25.93 11.23 32.80
C SER A 344 -24.68 11.32 31.95
N PHE A 345 -24.71 10.60 30.80
CA PHE A 345 -23.58 10.52 29.87
C PHE A 345 -24.05 10.70 28.44
N PHE A 346 -23.19 11.30 27.58
CA PHE A 346 -23.33 11.36 26.14
C PHE A 346 -21.96 11.08 25.51
N GLN A 347 -21.96 10.36 24.40
CA GLN A 347 -20.76 10.08 23.64
C GLN A 347 -21.05 10.14 22.14
N TYR A 348 -20.09 10.64 21.40
CA TYR A 348 -20.09 10.64 19.94
C TYR A 348 -18.69 10.33 19.45
N TYR A 349 -18.58 9.46 18.47
CA TYR A 349 -17.33 9.13 17.79
C TYR A 349 -17.58 8.92 16.31
N ASN A 350 -16.83 9.61 15.46
CA ASN A 350 -16.85 9.44 14.02
C ASN A 350 -15.45 9.62 13.45
N PRO A 351 -14.81 8.54 12.97
CA PRO A 351 -13.49 8.65 12.37
C PRO A 351 -13.55 9.33 10.99
N ALA A 352 -12.52 10.10 10.64
CA ALA A 352 -12.39 10.77 9.34
C ALA A 352 -12.20 9.79 8.17
N GLN A 353 -11.55 8.68 8.44
CA GLN A 353 -11.33 7.59 7.48
C GLN A 353 -12.04 6.31 7.97
N GLN A 354 -11.73 5.16 7.35
CA GLN A 354 -12.27 3.87 7.78
C GLN A 354 -11.92 3.54 9.23
N ILE A 355 -10.73 3.94 9.69
CA ILE A 355 -10.19 3.72 11.04
C ILE A 355 -9.57 5.02 11.55
N GLY A 356 -9.70 5.29 12.87
CA GLY A 356 -9.29 6.54 13.48
C GLY A 356 -8.17 6.40 14.52
N GLY A 357 -7.60 7.55 14.93
CA GLY A 357 -6.64 7.67 16.02
C GLY A 357 -7.26 7.97 17.36
N ASP A 358 -8.44 8.57 17.37
CA ASP A 358 -9.14 8.97 18.59
C ASP A 358 -9.58 7.77 19.44
N TYR A 359 -9.48 7.95 20.74
CA TYR A 359 -9.87 6.97 21.75
C TYR A 359 -10.68 7.63 22.86
N PHE A 360 -11.76 6.98 23.29
CA PHE A 360 -12.46 7.30 24.52
C PHE A 360 -12.85 6.03 25.25
N ASP A 361 -12.95 6.11 26.58
CA ASP A 361 -13.32 4.94 27.39
C ASP A 361 -13.99 5.31 28.71
N TYR A 362 -14.71 4.32 29.26
CA TYR A 362 -15.26 4.31 30.62
C TYR A 362 -14.74 3.07 31.35
N ILE A 363 -13.85 3.28 32.31
CA ILE A 363 -13.18 2.19 33.02
C ILE A 363 -13.65 2.18 34.47
N GLU A 364 -14.42 1.17 34.86
CA GLU A 364 -14.82 0.97 36.25
C GLU A 364 -13.61 0.48 37.05
N LEU A 365 -13.22 1.22 38.10
CA LEU A 365 -12.12 0.83 38.98
C LEU A 365 -12.60 -0.02 40.16
N ASP A 366 -13.70 0.39 40.77
CA ASP A 366 -14.34 -0.27 41.90
C ASP A 366 -15.82 0.12 41.98
N LYS A 367 -16.48 -0.14 43.11
CA LYS A 367 -17.90 0.16 43.28
C LYS A 367 -18.26 1.64 43.28
N ASN A 368 -17.30 2.54 43.36
CA ASN A 368 -17.50 3.96 43.58
C ASN A 368 -16.76 4.85 42.58
N ARG A 369 -15.81 4.31 41.81
CA ARG A 369 -14.97 5.13 40.93
C ARG A 369 -15.02 4.69 39.47
N LEU A 370 -15.13 5.67 38.60
CA LEU A 370 -15.12 5.52 37.16
C LEU A 370 -14.03 6.41 36.54
N VAL A 371 -13.22 5.88 35.65
CA VAL A 371 -12.33 6.70 34.79
C VAL A 371 -13.05 6.99 33.50
N ILE A 372 -13.09 8.25 33.12
CA ILE A 372 -13.54 8.75 31.82
C ILE A 372 -12.29 9.23 31.09
N VAL A 373 -12.02 8.69 29.90
CA VAL A 373 -10.84 9.00 29.11
C VAL A 373 -11.24 9.51 27.74
N ILE A 374 -10.49 10.51 27.27
CA ILE A 374 -10.42 10.88 25.86
C ILE A 374 -8.96 11.07 25.47
N ALA A 375 -8.61 10.64 24.26
CA ALA A 375 -7.24 10.77 23.73
C ALA A 375 -7.28 10.86 22.22
N ASP A 376 -6.25 11.49 21.66
CA ASP A 376 -6.03 11.60 20.24
C ASP A 376 -4.58 11.23 19.91
N VAL A 377 -4.41 10.35 18.93
CA VAL A 377 -3.11 9.89 18.42
C VAL A 377 -2.74 10.72 17.20
N VAL A 378 -1.62 11.42 17.27
CA VAL A 378 -1.17 12.29 16.18
C VAL A 378 -1.11 11.58 14.83
N GLY A 379 -1.82 12.16 13.84
CA GLY A 379 -1.95 11.65 12.48
C GLY A 379 -3.08 10.63 12.32
N HIS A 380 -3.26 10.13 11.12
CA HIS A 380 -4.42 9.33 10.74
C HIS A 380 -4.04 7.96 10.14
N GLY A 381 -5.05 7.11 9.89
CA GLY A 381 -4.91 5.85 9.20
C GLY A 381 -4.43 4.68 10.08
N VAL A 382 -3.90 3.63 9.44
CA VAL A 382 -3.60 2.34 10.09
C VAL A 382 -2.65 2.47 11.27
N ALA A 383 -1.60 3.30 11.15
CA ALA A 383 -0.61 3.47 12.20
C ALA A 383 -1.21 4.12 13.46
N ALA A 384 -2.05 5.15 13.32
CA ALA A 384 -2.75 5.79 14.43
C ALA A 384 -3.74 4.82 15.09
N ALA A 385 -4.51 4.09 14.29
CA ALA A 385 -5.46 3.09 14.79
C ALA A 385 -4.81 1.94 15.56
N MET A 386 -3.63 1.47 15.13
CA MET A 386 -2.86 0.45 15.86
C MET A 386 -2.34 0.98 17.21
N LEU A 387 -1.87 2.25 17.21
CA LEU A 387 -1.40 2.89 18.44
C LEU A 387 -2.56 3.15 19.40
N MET A 388 -3.74 3.53 18.90
CA MET A 388 -4.97 3.65 19.68
C MET A 388 -5.37 2.32 20.34
N ALA A 389 -5.31 1.21 19.59
CA ALA A 389 -5.61 -0.11 20.16
C ALA A 389 -4.64 -0.49 21.28
N LYS A 390 -3.34 -0.20 21.12
CA LYS A 390 -2.33 -0.36 22.17
C LYS A 390 -2.63 0.54 23.36
N LEU A 391 -2.93 1.81 23.12
CA LEU A 391 -3.30 2.79 24.13
C LEU A 391 -4.48 2.29 24.98
N SER A 392 -5.55 1.81 24.34
CA SER A 392 -6.74 1.28 25.02
C SER A 392 -6.37 0.18 26.04
N ALA A 393 -5.56 -0.80 25.62
CA ALA A 393 -5.14 -1.89 26.52
C ALA A 393 -4.28 -1.41 27.69
N GLU A 394 -3.31 -0.54 27.41
CA GLU A 394 -2.39 -0.01 28.44
C GLU A 394 -3.11 0.94 29.42
N THR A 395 -4.05 1.76 28.91
CA THR A 395 -4.85 2.67 29.74
C THR A 395 -5.70 1.88 30.72
N ARG A 396 -6.45 0.89 30.24
CA ARG A 396 -7.24 0.00 31.12
C ARG A 396 -6.38 -0.68 32.18
N PHE A 397 -5.21 -1.17 31.78
CA PHE A 397 -4.28 -1.82 32.72
C PHE A 397 -3.73 -0.83 33.75
N ALA A 398 -3.25 0.35 33.32
CA ALA A 398 -2.64 1.32 34.24
C ALA A 398 -3.64 1.82 35.29
N PHE A 399 -4.82 2.26 34.87
CA PHE A 399 -5.84 2.77 35.80
C PHE A 399 -6.47 1.67 36.67
N ALA A 400 -6.56 0.43 36.19
CA ALA A 400 -7.06 -0.68 37.02
C ALA A 400 -6.07 -1.15 38.09
N THR A 401 -4.78 -0.87 37.94
CA THR A 401 -3.72 -1.36 38.85
C THR A 401 -3.08 -0.29 39.72
N ILE A 402 -3.28 0.98 39.37
CA ILE A 402 -2.64 2.14 40.02
C ILE A 402 -3.72 3.12 40.46
N ASP A 403 -3.85 3.32 41.79
CA ASP A 403 -4.88 4.19 42.37
C ASP A 403 -4.66 5.69 42.10
N ASP A 404 -3.40 6.14 42.08
CA ASP A 404 -3.07 7.55 41.84
C ASP A 404 -3.07 7.84 40.34
N PRO A 405 -3.99 8.69 39.83
CA PRO A 405 -4.09 8.97 38.41
C PRO A 405 -2.81 9.60 37.80
N ARG A 406 -2.01 10.31 38.58
CA ARG A 406 -0.72 10.88 38.14
C ARG A 406 0.27 9.77 37.81
N ILE A 407 0.35 8.79 38.72
CA ILE A 407 1.27 7.64 38.56
C ILE A 407 0.77 6.73 37.45
N ALA A 408 -0.55 6.53 37.34
CA ALA A 408 -1.15 5.76 36.22
C ALA A 408 -0.78 6.38 34.88
N LEU A 409 -0.95 7.69 34.72
CA LEU A 409 -0.64 8.41 33.47
C LEU A 409 0.88 8.42 33.17
N ALA A 410 1.74 8.60 34.18
CA ALA A 410 3.20 8.53 34.02
C ALA A 410 3.67 7.11 33.61
N THR A 411 3.05 6.09 34.20
CA THR A 411 3.34 4.69 33.82
C THR A 411 2.91 4.40 32.38
N LEU A 412 1.75 4.89 31.99
CA LEU A 412 1.26 4.80 30.61
C LEU A 412 2.21 5.49 29.65
N ASN A 413 2.66 6.71 29.98
CA ASN A 413 3.62 7.46 29.19
C ASN A 413 4.92 6.68 28.97
N THR A 414 5.51 6.14 30.04
CA THR A 414 6.73 5.33 29.94
C THR A 414 6.55 4.13 28.99
N ARG A 415 5.39 3.47 29.02
CA ARG A 415 5.09 2.32 28.15
C ARG A 415 4.88 2.72 26.69
N ILE A 416 4.28 3.87 26.44
CA ILE A 416 4.09 4.41 25.07
C ILE A 416 5.43 4.85 24.50
N THR A 417 6.24 5.60 25.27
CA THR A 417 7.57 6.04 24.85
C THR A 417 8.50 4.86 24.52
N ALA A 418 8.40 3.77 25.28
CA ALA A 418 9.19 2.56 25.04
C ALA A 418 8.91 1.85 23.69
N LEU A 419 7.84 2.20 22.98
CA LEU A 419 7.58 1.68 21.62
C LEU A 419 8.56 2.23 20.57
N GLY A 420 9.23 3.36 20.84
CA GLY A 420 10.20 3.97 19.94
C GLY A 420 9.60 4.46 18.62
N VAL A 421 8.29 4.71 18.58
CA VAL A 421 7.62 5.31 17.41
C VAL A 421 7.61 6.82 17.53
N GLU A 422 7.92 7.52 16.43
CA GLU A 422 7.90 8.99 16.37
C GLU A 422 6.46 9.53 16.29
N LYS A 423 5.64 9.15 17.26
CA LYS A 423 4.25 9.62 17.39
C LYS A 423 3.95 9.86 18.86
N TYR A 424 3.18 10.90 19.13
CA TYR A 424 2.72 11.25 20.46
C TYR A 424 1.18 11.14 20.54
N ILE A 425 0.68 11.09 21.76
CA ILE A 425 -0.75 10.94 22.05
C ILE A 425 -1.14 12.03 23.04
N THR A 426 -2.14 12.80 22.70
CA THR A 426 -2.76 13.70 23.67
C THR A 426 -3.85 12.94 24.45
N MET A 427 -3.93 13.15 25.76
CA MET A 427 -4.90 12.44 26.60
C MET A 427 -5.40 13.33 27.75
N SER A 428 -6.71 13.26 28.01
CA SER A 428 -7.33 13.73 29.24
C SER A 428 -8.03 12.57 29.93
N ALA A 429 -7.71 12.33 31.19
CA ALA A 429 -8.34 11.28 31.99
C ALA A 429 -8.91 11.88 33.27
N ILE A 430 -10.16 11.51 33.59
CA ILE A 430 -10.90 11.99 34.75
C ILE A 430 -11.31 10.80 35.60
N VAL A 431 -10.79 10.72 36.84
CA VAL A 431 -11.23 9.74 37.82
C VAL A 431 -12.37 10.34 38.64
N LEU A 432 -13.57 9.90 38.36
CA LEU A 432 -14.78 10.32 39.07
C LEU A 432 -15.07 9.39 40.24
N ASP A 433 -15.03 9.91 41.47
CA ASP A 433 -15.65 9.27 42.63
C ASP A 433 -17.11 9.78 42.72
N TYR A 434 -18.05 8.91 42.34
CA TYR A 434 -19.45 9.29 42.25
C TYR A 434 -20.23 9.22 43.58
N VAL A 435 -19.53 8.84 44.68
CA VAL A 435 -20.09 8.93 46.07
C VAL A 435 -19.68 10.26 46.70
N SER A 436 -18.41 10.66 46.60
CA SER A 436 -17.96 11.97 47.07
C SER A 436 -18.19 13.09 46.06
N HIS A 437 -18.57 12.73 44.81
CA HIS A 437 -18.79 13.65 43.68
C HIS A 437 -17.53 14.45 43.29
N LYS A 438 -16.35 13.88 43.51
CA LYS A 438 -15.05 14.48 43.15
C LYS A 438 -14.52 13.90 41.86
N ALA A 439 -14.04 14.77 41.00
CA ALA A 439 -13.36 14.47 39.74
C ALA A 439 -11.90 14.86 39.86
N SER A 440 -11.00 13.87 39.77
CA SER A 440 -9.55 14.08 39.70
C SER A 440 -9.13 14.09 38.24
N ILE A 441 -8.74 15.25 37.71
CA ILE A 441 -8.45 15.50 36.30
C ILE A 441 -6.95 15.48 36.09
N VAL A 442 -6.45 14.67 35.15
CA VAL A 442 -5.07 14.62 34.70
C VAL A 442 -5.01 14.79 33.19
N ILE A 443 -4.05 15.59 32.69
CA ILE A 443 -3.98 15.98 31.28
C ILE A 443 -2.54 15.78 30.76
N ALA A 444 -2.42 15.08 29.64
CA ALA A 444 -1.19 14.88 28.89
C ALA A 444 -1.32 15.53 27.50
N GLY A 445 -0.99 16.81 27.38
CA GLY A 445 -1.00 17.56 26.12
C GLY A 445 -2.37 17.72 25.44
N HIS A 446 -3.45 17.33 26.10
CA HIS A 446 -4.82 17.42 25.57
C HIS A 446 -5.51 18.70 26.05
N MET A 447 -6.61 19.07 25.39
CA MET A 447 -7.44 20.19 25.81
C MET A 447 -8.04 19.94 27.20
N ALA A 448 -8.12 20.98 28.01
CA ALA A 448 -8.87 20.90 29.27
C ALA A 448 -10.37 20.69 29.00
N PRO A 449 -11.07 19.91 29.83
CA PRO A 449 -12.51 19.76 29.69
C PRO A 449 -13.26 21.08 29.92
N ILE A 450 -14.33 21.29 29.17
CA ILE A 450 -15.24 22.42 29.39
C ILE A 450 -16.24 22.02 30.47
N MET A 451 -16.30 22.79 31.56
CA MET A 451 -17.25 22.61 32.65
C MET A 451 -18.38 23.61 32.54
N LEU A 452 -19.61 23.12 32.57
CA LEU A 452 -20.78 23.94 32.81
C LEU A 452 -21.13 23.89 34.31
N THR A 453 -21.10 25.03 34.97
CA THR A 453 -21.44 25.15 36.39
C THR A 453 -22.95 25.20 36.60
N ALA A 454 -23.39 24.99 37.84
CA ALA A 454 -24.78 25.16 38.24
C ALA A 454 -25.32 26.60 38.01
N THR A 455 -24.44 27.61 38.03
CA THR A 455 -24.71 29.01 37.70
C THR A 455 -24.68 29.33 36.22
N LYS A 456 -24.40 28.33 35.36
CA LYS A 456 -24.28 28.42 33.91
C LYS A 456 -23.02 29.16 33.43
N ASP A 457 -22.03 29.27 34.30
CA ASP A 457 -20.72 29.76 33.91
C ASP A 457 -19.92 28.64 33.24
N ILE A 458 -19.03 29.02 32.33
CA ILE A 458 -18.08 28.09 31.66
C ILE A 458 -16.72 28.21 32.34
N LEU A 459 -16.19 27.07 32.78
CA LEU A 459 -14.86 26.93 33.35
C LEU A 459 -14.07 25.88 32.56
N GLU A 460 -12.76 25.90 32.69
CA GLU A 460 -11.86 24.89 32.08
C GLU A 460 -10.96 24.31 33.19
N PRO A 461 -11.45 23.38 34.01
CA PRO A 461 -10.71 22.85 35.13
C PRO A 461 -9.49 22.04 34.63
N GLY A 462 -8.32 22.31 35.23
CA GLY A 462 -7.07 21.63 34.90
C GLY A 462 -6.27 22.26 33.74
N VAL A 463 -6.69 23.38 33.17
CA VAL A 463 -5.96 24.05 32.10
C VAL A 463 -4.51 24.45 32.49
N ASP A 464 -4.29 24.80 33.74
CA ASP A 464 -2.97 25.22 34.25
C ASP A 464 -2.07 24.07 34.70
N VAL A 465 -2.57 22.82 34.74
CA VAL A 465 -1.84 21.62 35.22
C VAL A 465 -1.56 20.61 34.10
N GLY A 466 -1.75 20.99 32.84
CA GLY A 466 -1.49 20.13 31.69
C GLY A 466 -0.01 19.81 31.51
N GLY A 467 0.34 18.50 31.43
CA GLY A 467 1.69 18.03 31.11
C GLY A 467 1.91 17.81 29.61
N LEU A 468 3.12 17.37 29.23
CA LEU A 468 3.43 16.99 27.84
C LEU A 468 2.60 15.79 27.40
N ALA A 469 2.32 15.70 26.09
CA ALA A 469 1.66 14.55 25.49
C ALA A 469 2.46 13.26 25.73
N LEU A 470 1.76 12.14 25.77
CA LEU A 470 2.38 10.80 25.96
C LEU A 470 3.28 10.47 24.75
N GLY A 471 4.44 9.89 25.03
CA GLY A 471 5.39 9.46 23.99
C GLY A 471 6.45 10.50 23.63
N ILE A 472 6.39 11.74 24.18
CA ILE A 472 7.39 12.78 23.95
C ILE A 472 8.60 12.57 24.87
N GLU A 473 8.38 12.49 26.17
CA GLU A 473 9.43 12.38 27.18
C GLU A 473 9.06 11.31 28.22
N SER A 474 9.94 10.30 28.44
CA SER A 474 9.60 9.13 29.27
C SER A 474 9.37 9.47 30.75
N ASP A 475 10.11 10.44 31.26
CA ASP A 475 10.15 10.78 32.70
C ASP A 475 9.19 11.92 33.06
N GLN A 476 8.23 12.23 32.18
CA GLN A 476 7.23 13.28 32.42
C GLN A 476 6.41 12.97 33.67
N LEU A 477 6.33 13.94 34.56
CA LEU A 477 5.44 13.94 35.72
C LEU A 477 4.16 14.70 35.38
N TYR A 478 3.03 14.17 35.84
CA TYR A 478 1.72 14.81 35.67
C TYR A 478 1.18 15.31 36.97
N GLU A 479 0.42 16.40 36.91
CA GLU A 479 -0.29 16.99 38.05
C GLU A 479 -1.75 16.59 37.98
N VAL A 480 -2.46 16.65 39.13
CA VAL A 480 -3.89 16.39 39.22
C VAL A 480 -4.61 17.66 39.64
N PHE A 481 -5.71 17.95 38.96
CA PHE A 481 -6.64 18.99 39.38
C PHE A 481 -7.89 18.35 39.98
N GLU A 482 -8.26 18.75 41.20
CA GLU A 482 -9.44 18.24 41.91
C GLU A 482 -10.64 19.17 41.72
N GLN A 483 -11.74 18.63 41.20
CA GLN A 483 -13.00 19.33 40.97
C GLN A 483 -14.14 18.61 41.66
N GLU A 484 -14.92 19.31 42.46
CA GLU A 484 -16.20 18.80 42.95
C GLU A 484 -17.31 19.09 41.92
N LEU A 485 -18.17 18.12 41.68
CA LEU A 485 -19.32 18.25 40.77
C LEU A 485 -20.60 18.43 41.58
N LEU A 486 -21.19 19.63 41.52
CA LEU A 486 -22.46 19.95 42.13
C LEU A 486 -23.63 19.43 41.26
N PRO A 487 -24.83 19.24 41.82
CA PRO A 487 -26.01 18.86 41.03
C PRO A 487 -26.26 19.83 39.87
N GLY A 488 -26.44 19.31 38.67
CA GLY A 488 -26.65 20.09 37.43
C GLY A 488 -25.36 20.52 36.73
N GLU A 489 -24.17 20.19 37.27
CA GLU A 489 -22.88 20.47 36.63
C GLU A 489 -22.45 19.35 35.72
N SER A 490 -21.73 19.71 34.64
CA SER A 490 -21.25 18.76 33.65
C SER A 490 -19.84 19.10 33.12
N LEU A 491 -19.15 18.07 32.68
CA LEU A 491 -17.86 18.16 32.00
C LEU A 491 -18.00 17.65 30.56
N THR A 492 -17.44 18.40 29.62
CA THR A 492 -17.39 18.11 28.19
C THR A 492 -15.92 17.93 27.78
N LEU A 493 -15.57 16.73 27.31
CA LEU A 493 -14.28 16.39 26.73
C LEU A 493 -14.47 16.24 25.22
N TYR A 494 -13.47 16.64 24.44
CA TYR A 494 -13.57 16.67 22.98
C TYR A 494 -12.18 16.59 22.36
N THR A 495 -12.10 16.07 21.11
CA THR A 495 -10.88 16.13 20.28
C THR A 495 -10.97 17.32 19.33
N ASP A 496 -9.84 17.67 18.70
CA ASP A 496 -9.72 18.84 17.82
C ASP A 496 -10.61 18.76 16.58
N GLY A 497 -10.87 17.56 16.04
CA GLY A 497 -11.80 17.39 14.93
C GLY A 497 -13.22 17.93 15.18
N ILE A 498 -13.61 18.18 16.45
CA ILE A 498 -14.88 18.83 16.77
C ILE A 498 -14.85 20.33 16.46
N PHE A 499 -13.81 21.05 16.88
CA PHE A 499 -13.74 22.52 16.74
C PHE A 499 -12.94 22.97 15.52
N GLU A 500 -12.10 22.12 14.95
CA GLU A 500 -11.36 22.39 13.72
C GLU A 500 -12.14 22.04 12.45
N ALA A 501 -13.29 21.35 12.56
CA ALA A 501 -14.13 20.99 11.41
C ALA A 501 -14.34 22.17 10.45
N PRO A 502 -13.86 22.11 9.19
CA PRO A 502 -13.91 23.23 8.26
C PRO A 502 -15.29 23.36 7.60
N ASN A 503 -15.65 24.58 7.22
CA ASN A 503 -16.77 24.82 6.30
C ASN A 503 -16.27 24.96 4.86
N ALA A 504 -17.18 25.17 3.90
CA ALA A 504 -16.88 25.33 2.49
C ALA A 504 -15.91 26.49 2.15
N MET A 505 -15.64 27.40 3.09
CA MET A 505 -14.66 28.48 2.97
C MET A 505 -13.35 28.19 3.72
N GLY A 506 -13.20 26.98 4.29
CA GLY A 506 -12.03 26.58 5.07
C GLY A 506 -11.98 27.15 6.49
N ALA A 507 -13.06 27.79 6.97
CA ALA A 507 -13.08 28.32 8.32
C ALA A 507 -13.48 27.22 9.33
N PRO A 508 -12.75 27.04 10.47
CA PRO A 508 -13.07 26.04 11.47
C PRO A 508 -14.37 26.36 12.22
N PHE A 509 -14.97 25.35 12.82
CA PHE A 509 -16.16 25.53 13.67
C PHE A 509 -15.88 26.44 14.86
N SER A 510 -14.77 26.32 15.48
CA SER A 510 -14.19 27.05 16.62
C SER A 510 -14.65 26.59 18.00
N ILE A 511 -13.70 26.67 18.94
CA ILE A 511 -13.94 26.30 20.35
C ILE A 511 -14.97 27.21 21.03
N GLU A 512 -15.06 28.49 20.64
CA GLU A 512 -16.02 29.44 21.17
C GLU A 512 -17.47 28.99 20.90
N ARG A 513 -17.74 28.40 19.73
CA ARG A 513 -19.03 27.84 19.41
C ARG A 513 -19.35 26.59 20.25
N VAL A 514 -18.34 25.73 20.51
CA VAL A 514 -18.51 24.60 21.41
C VAL A 514 -18.91 25.09 22.80
N ARG A 515 -18.19 26.09 23.37
CA ARG A 515 -18.52 26.70 24.67
C ARG A 515 -19.93 27.28 24.69
N GLN A 516 -20.32 27.97 23.63
CA GLN A 516 -21.68 28.53 23.50
C GLN A 516 -22.76 27.45 23.52
N GLN A 517 -22.54 26.32 22.81
CA GLN A 517 -23.53 25.22 22.82
C GLN A 517 -23.62 24.54 24.19
N VAL A 518 -22.47 24.33 24.87
CA VAL A 518 -22.44 23.80 26.24
C VAL A 518 -23.24 24.71 27.17
N ALA A 519 -23.00 26.03 27.11
CA ALA A 519 -23.75 27.01 27.95
C ALA A 519 -25.27 27.03 27.64
N ALA A 520 -25.64 26.87 26.36
CA ALA A 520 -27.04 26.90 25.93
C ALA A 520 -27.82 25.64 26.35
N SER A 521 -27.18 24.53 26.65
CA SER A 521 -27.79 23.23 26.95
C SER A 521 -28.58 23.18 28.26
N ALA A 522 -28.37 24.15 29.14
CA ALA A 522 -29.03 24.27 30.45
C ALA A 522 -28.86 23.03 31.36
N GLY A 523 -27.81 22.22 31.15
CA GLY A 523 -27.50 21.02 31.94
C GLY A 523 -28.16 19.73 31.44
N ASP A 524 -28.87 19.75 30.32
CA ASP A 524 -29.31 18.54 29.64
C ASP A 524 -28.15 17.99 28.78
N ILE A 525 -27.47 16.97 29.28
CA ILE A 525 -26.26 16.40 28.71
C ILE A 525 -26.49 15.79 27.33
N LYS A 526 -27.61 15.05 27.17
CA LYS A 526 -27.91 14.42 25.88
C LYS A 526 -28.23 15.48 24.82
N LYS A 527 -29.02 16.46 25.17
CA LYS A 527 -29.37 17.58 24.29
C LYS A 527 -28.12 18.39 23.93
N ALA A 528 -27.22 18.66 24.91
CA ALA A 528 -25.95 19.34 24.66
C ALA A 528 -25.10 18.62 23.59
N GLY A 529 -24.94 17.33 23.75
CA GLY A 529 -24.17 16.52 22.81
C GLY A 529 -24.80 16.47 21.41
N GLU A 530 -26.12 16.24 21.32
CA GLU A 530 -26.83 16.22 20.04
C GLU A 530 -26.77 17.59 19.32
N GLU A 531 -26.87 18.69 20.06
CA GLU A 531 -26.79 20.05 19.51
C GLU A 531 -25.35 20.39 19.03
N ILE A 532 -24.32 20.07 19.82
CA ILE A 532 -22.93 20.28 19.41
C ILE A 532 -22.65 19.53 18.11
N VAL A 533 -22.88 18.21 18.08
CA VAL A 533 -22.66 17.38 16.91
C VAL A 533 -23.47 17.88 15.70
N GLY A 534 -24.75 18.19 15.89
CA GLY A 534 -25.64 18.71 14.85
C GLY A 534 -25.13 20.03 14.24
N GLN A 535 -24.59 20.94 15.07
CA GLN A 535 -24.04 22.21 14.60
C GLN A 535 -22.71 22.04 13.89
N VAL A 536 -21.83 21.14 14.35
CA VAL A 536 -20.57 20.80 13.67
C VAL A 536 -20.86 20.21 12.30
N LEU A 537 -21.72 19.19 12.21
CA LEU A 537 -22.09 18.55 10.94
C LEU A 537 -22.77 19.53 9.96
N LYS A 538 -23.58 20.47 10.50
CA LYS A 538 -24.18 21.52 9.66
C LYS A 538 -23.15 22.52 9.16
N HIS A 539 -22.14 22.85 9.97
CA HIS A 539 -21.05 23.78 9.60
C HIS A 539 -20.17 23.19 8.51
N SER A 540 -19.82 21.90 8.60
CA SER A 540 -18.99 21.18 7.66
C SER A 540 -19.77 20.53 6.50
N ALA A 541 -21.06 20.88 6.34
CA ALA A 541 -21.87 20.28 5.29
C ALA A 541 -21.28 20.54 3.88
N GLY A 542 -21.00 19.46 3.15
CA GLY A 542 -20.39 19.51 1.81
C GLY A 542 -18.85 19.52 1.79
N CYS A 543 -18.20 19.44 2.95
CA CYS A 543 -16.76 19.23 3.09
C CYS A 543 -16.47 17.81 3.53
N ASP A 544 -15.32 17.28 3.11
CA ASP A 544 -14.82 16.01 3.66
C ASP A 544 -14.35 16.24 5.10
N GLN A 545 -14.56 15.23 5.94
CA GLN A 545 -14.06 15.27 7.31
C GLN A 545 -12.53 15.04 7.28
N GLU A 546 -11.77 16.00 7.83
CA GLU A 546 -10.31 16.00 7.80
C GLU A 546 -9.71 15.25 8.99
N ASP A 547 -10.35 15.29 10.17
CA ASP A 547 -9.87 14.63 11.38
C ASP A 547 -10.99 13.87 12.12
N ASP A 548 -10.59 12.97 13.04
CA ASP A 548 -11.50 12.17 13.84
C ASP A 548 -12.31 13.08 14.80
N MET A 549 -13.58 12.81 14.97
CA MET A 549 -14.45 13.56 15.87
C MET A 549 -14.81 12.71 17.09
N CYS A 550 -14.34 13.09 18.24
CA CYS A 550 -14.72 12.46 19.51
C CYS A 550 -15.27 13.50 20.49
N LEU A 551 -16.41 13.21 21.10
CA LEU A 551 -17.07 14.04 22.10
C LEU A 551 -17.63 13.18 23.23
N VAL A 552 -17.25 13.47 24.46
CA VAL A 552 -17.74 12.82 25.68
C VAL A 552 -18.26 13.88 26.63
N ILE A 553 -19.52 13.76 27.04
CA ILE A 553 -20.12 14.66 28.05
C ILE A 553 -20.63 13.79 29.18
N PHE A 554 -20.34 14.18 30.39
CA PHE A 554 -20.94 13.58 31.57
C PHE A 554 -21.22 14.63 32.65
N GLY A 555 -22.13 14.35 33.53
CA GLY A 555 -22.44 15.29 34.62
C GLY A 555 -23.43 14.73 35.63
N ARG A 556 -23.50 15.43 36.74
CA ARG A 556 -24.38 15.10 37.86
C ARG A 556 -25.77 15.64 37.55
N ASN A 557 -26.77 14.75 37.66
CA ASN A 557 -28.16 15.15 37.43
C ASN A 557 -28.62 16.22 38.44
N PRO A 558 -29.45 17.19 38.04
CA PRO A 558 -30.10 18.08 39.01
C PRO A 558 -30.96 17.26 39.97
N ASN A 559 -31.03 17.70 41.24
CA ASN A 559 -31.83 17.04 42.28
C ASN A 559 -33.35 17.09 41.97
#